data_d36c26fdc3d1961f6282982de42718db
#
_entry.id   d36c26fdc3d1961f6282982de42718db
#
_cell.length_a   1.000
_cell.length_b   1.000
_cell.length_c   1.000
_cell.angle_alpha   90.00
_cell.angle_beta   90.00
_cell.angle_gamma   90.00
#
_symmetry.space_group_name_H-M   'P 1'
#
loop_
_entity.id
_entity.type
_entity.pdbx_description
1 polymer ?
#
loop_
_entity_poly.entity_id
_entity_poly.type
_entity_poly.pdbx_seq_one_letter_code
_entity_poly.pdbx_strand_id
1 'polypeptide(L)'
;MTLQEAENAIVEEFSMYEEWLDKYEYIIELGKSLTEFPESSKTDDRLIKGCQSRVWLDYKIEDGKIHFNADSDAIITKGIISLLIGLYSGRTAQEILSSDFSVVEKIGLKENLSPTRANGLVSMIAKIREVAKGNI
;
A
#
# COMPACT_ATOMS: atom_id res chain seq x y z
N MET A 1 -14.11 7.18 -9.42
CA MET A 1 -13.70 7.78 -8.13
C MET A 1 -12.31 8.38 -8.26
N THR A 2 -12.14 9.62 -7.85
CA THR A 2 -10.83 10.26 -7.85
C THR A 2 -9.97 9.68 -6.73
N LEU A 3 -8.66 9.90 -6.81
CA LEU A 3 -7.75 9.47 -5.75
C LEU A 3 -8.12 10.12 -4.42
N GLN A 4 -8.42 11.43 -4.43
CA GLN A 4 -8.82 12.14 -3.21
C GLN A 4 -10.10 11.53 -2.61
N GLU A 5 -11.07 11.19 -3.42
CA GLU A 5 -12.30 10.53 -2.96
C GLU A 5 -12.01 9.15 -2.36
N ALA A 6 -11.11 8.39 -2.98
CA ALA A 6 -10.71 7.09 -2.46
C ALA A 6 -9.99 7.20 -1.12
N GLU A 7 -9.08 8.18 -0.99
CA GLU A 7 -8.38 8.45 0.27
C GLU A 7 -9.36 8.87 1.36
N ASN A 8 -10.31 9.75 1.04
CA ASN A 8 -11.33 10.19 1.99
C ASN A 8 -12.22 9.02 2.43
N ALA A 9 -12.56 8.11 1.52
CA ALA A 9 -13.36 6.94 1.84
C ALA A 9 -12.65 6.02 2.83
N ILE A 10 -11.34 5.84 2.70
CA ILE A 10 -10.54 5.04 3.63
C ILE A 10 -10.48 5.72 5.00
N VAL A 11 -10.28 7.03 5.06
CA VAL A 11 -10.27 7.76 6.33
C VAL A 11 -11.61 7.60 7.04
N GLU A 12 -12.71 7.73 6.31
CA GLU A 12 -14.06 7.56 6.85
C GLU A 12 -14.27 6.13 7.37
N GLU A 13 -13.86 5.13 6.61
CA GLU A 13 -13.96 3.71 7.00
C GLU A 13 -13.22 3.46 8.32
N PHE A 14 -11.98 3.93 8.43
CA PHE A 14 -11.18 3.73 9.63
C PHE A 14 -11.72 4.52 10.83
N SER A 15 -12.41 5.63 10.60
CA SER A 15 -13.01 6.41 11.68
C SER A 15 -14.15 5.69 12.40
N MET A 16 -14.71 4.67 11.78
CA MET A 16 -15.76 3.85 12.39
C MET A 16 -15.24 2.88 13.45
N TYR A 17 -13.94 2.65 13.48
CA TYR A 17 -13.30 1.77 14.46
C TYR A 17 -12.71 2.58 15.59
N GLU A 18 -13.16 2.37 16.82
CA GLU A 18 -12.69 3.10 17.99
C GLU A 18 -11.36 2.57 18.51
N GLU A 19 -11.20 1.24 18.45
CA GLU A 19 -10.03 0.56 18.98
C GLU A 19 -9.03 0.24 17.85
N TRP A 20 -7.73 0.39 18.15
CA TRP A 20 -6.69 0.04 17.19
C TRP A 20 -6.76 -1.44 16.80
N LEU A 21 -7.15 -2.31 17.72
CA LEU A 21 -7.27 -3.74 17.43
C LEU A 21 -8.26 -3.99 16.28
N ASP A 22 -9.38 -3.27 16.26
CA ASP A 22 -10.38 -3.41 15.18
C ASP A 22 -9.83 -2.93 13.85
N LYS A 23 -9.06 -1.84 13.86
CA LYS A 23 -8.37 -1.34 12.66
C LYS A 23 -7.34 -2.35 12.16
N TYR A 24 -6.61 -2.97 13.08
CA TYR A 24 -5.62 -4.00 12.78
C TYR A 24 -6.26 -5.19 12.08
N GLU A 25 -7.38 -5.68 12.60
CA GLU A 25 -8.13 -6.78 12.01
C GLU A 25 -8.63 -6.44 10.62
N TYR A 26 -9.10 -5.21 10.41
CA TYR A 26 -9.55 -4.74 9.11
C TYR A 26 -8.39 -4.73 8.10
N ILE A 27 -7.22 -4.28 8.52
CA ILE A 27 -6.02 -4.28 7.68
C ILE A 27 -5.66 -5.71 7.25
N ILE A 28 -5.71 -6.66 8.18
CA ILE A 28 -5.44 -8.08 7.88
C ILE A 28 -6.43 -8.61 6.85
N GLU A 29 -7.71 -8.27 6.99
CA GLU A 29 -8.74 -8.66 6.02
C GLU A 29 -8.47 -8.10 4.62
N LEU A 30 -7.99 -6.86 4.53
CA LEU A 30 -7.62 -6.28 3.25
C LEU A 30 -6.53 -7.10 2.55
N GLY A 31 -5.56 -7.60 3.31
CA GLY A 31 -4.50 -8.45 2.76
C GLY A 31 -5.00 -9.73 2.15
N LYS A 32 -6.07 -10.31 2.70
CA LYS A 32 -6.67 -11.53 2.18
C LYS A 32 -7.34 -11.34 0.83
N SER A 33 -7.69 -10.10 0.48
CA SER A 33 -8.36 -9.78 -0.78
C SER A 33 -7.38 -9.54 -1.95
N LEU A 34 -6.06 -9.57 -1.69
CA LEU A 34 -5.07 -9.41 -2.76
C LEU A 34 -5.17 -10.53 -3.77
N THR A 35 -5.04 -10.17 -5.05
CA THR A 35 -4.93 -11.14 -6.15
C THR A 35 -3.69 -12.00 -5.94
N GLU A 36 -3.77 -13.24 -6.40
CA GLU A 36 -2.64 -14.16 -6.30
C GLU A 36 -1.40 -13.58 -6.99
N PHE A 37 -0.27 -13.62 -6.29
CA PHE A 37 1.02 -13.16 -6.80
C PHE A 37 1.81 -14.39 -7.22
N PRO A 38 2.21 -14.52 -8.51
CA PRO A 38 2.90 -15.71 -8.96
C PRO A 38 4.22 -15.94 -8.22
N GLU A 39 4.49 -17.19 -7.87
CA GLU A 39 5.75 -17.54 -7.21
C GLU A 39 6.97 -17.15 -8.06
N SER A 40 6.86 -17.28 -9.39
CA SER A 40 7.92 -16.88 -10.31
C SER A 40 8.19 -15.37 -10.29
N SER A 41 7.27 -14.57 -9.79
CA SER A 41 7.43 -13.13 -9.65
C SER A 41 8.02 -12.72 -8.30
N LYS A 42 8.19 -13.64 -7.36
CA LYS A 42 8.78 -13.38 -6.04
C LYS A 42 10.30 -13.39 -6.14
N THR A 43 10.83 -12.38 -6.82
CA THR A 43 12.26 -12.26 -7.11
C THR A 43 12.86 -11.11 -6.30
N ASP A 44 14.17 -11.11 -6.12
CA ASP A 44 14.86 -10.11 -5.32
C ASP A 44 14.72 -8.69 -5.87
N ASP A 45 14.61 -8.55 -7.18
CA ASP A 45 14.42 -7.23 -7.82
C ASP A 45 13.04 -6.63 -7.55
N ARG A 46 12.06 -7.45 -7.15
CA ARG A 46 10.72 -7.00 -6.79
C ARG A 46 10.56 -6.77 -5.29
N LEU A 47 11.54 -7.16 -4.48
CA LEU A 47 11.51 -6.91 -3.04
C LEU A 47 11.61 -5.41 -2.75
N ILE A 48 10.76 -4.95 -1.82
CA ILE A 48 10.87 -3.59 -1.31
C ILE A 48 11.92 -3.61 -0.20
N LYS A 49 13.01 -2.89 -0.41
CA LYS A 49 14.08 -2.78 0.58
C LYS A 49 13.64 -1.91 1.75
N GLY A 50 14.12 -2.22 2.94
CA GLY A 50 13.78 -1.46 4.15
C GLY A 50 12.63 -2.03 4.94
N CYS A 51 12.04 -3.14 4.49
CA CYS A 51 11.01 -3.87 5.23
C CYS A 51 11.65 -5.06 5.95
N GLN A 52 11.25 -5.31 7.19
CA GLN A 52 11.73 -6.47 7.95
C GLN A 52 11.19 -7.77 7.34
N SER A 53 9.90 -7.79 7.00
CA SER A 53 9.28 -8.89 6.29
C SER A 53 9.53 -8.76 4.79
N ARG A 54 9.43 -9.85 4.05
CA ARG A 54 9.53 -9.81 2.61
C ARG A 54 8.25 -9.23 2.03
N VAL A 55 8.39 -8.20 1.22
CA VAL A 55 7.28 -7.56 0.49
C VAL A 55 7.70 -7.46 -0.96
N TRP A 56 6.94 -8.05 -1.86
CA TRP A 56 7.17 -7.96 -3.29
C TRP A 56 6.15 -7.02 -3.90
N LEU A 57 6.61 -6.17 -4.81
CA LEU A 57 5.75 -5.26 -5.56
C LEU A 57 6.08 -5.39 -7.05
N ASP A 58 5.06 -5.57 -7.84
CA ASP A 58 5.15 -5.58 -9.29
C ASP A 58 4.16 -4.57 -9.85
N TYR A 59 4.34 -4.17 -11.10
CA TYR A 59 3.41 -3.25 -11.74
C TYR A 59 3.41 -3.44 -13.25
N LYS A 60 2.34 -2.98 -13.88
CA LYS A 60 2.22 -2.90 -15.33
C LYS A 60 1.52 -1.61 -15.71
N ILE A 61 1.78 -1.13 -16.91
CA ILE A 61 1.15 0.07 -17.45
C ILE A 61 0.09 -0.32 -18.46
N GLU A 62 -1.13 0.13 -18.25
CA GLU A 62 -2.25 -0.05 -19.18
C GLU A 62 -3.01 1.26 -19.30
N ASP A 63 -3.23 1.73 -20.52
CA ASP A 63 -3.97 2.98 -20.81
C ASP A 63 -3.45 4.19 -20.03
N GLY A 64 -2.13 4.25 -19.85
CA GLY A 64 -1.48 5.35 -19.12
C GLY A 64 -1.63 5.27 -17.60
N LYS A 65 -2.17 4.18 -17.09
CA LYS A 65 -2.36 3.97 -15.65
C LYS A 65 -1.45 2.88 -15.15
N ILE A 66 -0.98 3.05 -13.90
CA ILE A 66 -0.09 2.10 -13.25
C ILE A 66 -0.93 1.14 -12.41
N HIS A 67 -0.86 -0.14 -12.74
CA HIS A 67 -1.55 -1.19 -11.99
C HIS A 67 -0.54 -1.97 -11.17
N PHE A 68 -0.70 -1.95 -9.85
CA PHE A 68 0.19 -2.62 -8.92
C PHE A 68 -0.36 -3.98 -8.51
N ASN A 69 0.55 -4.90 -8.24
CA ASN A 69 0.26 -6.14 -7.55
C ASN A 69 1.35 -6.38 -6.51
N ALA A 70 1.02 -7.04 -5.43
CA ALA A 70 1.96 -7.23 -4.33
C ALA A 70 1.64 -8.48 -3.52
N ASP A 71 2.62 -8.92 -2.74
CA ASP A 71 2.45 -9.96 -1.75
C ASP A 71 3.46 -9.75 -0.62
N SER A 72 3.25 -10.43 0.48
CA SER A 72 4.17 -10.44 1.62
C SER A 72 4.09 -11.78 2.35
N ASP A 73 5.16 -12.12 3.04
CA ASP A 73 5.21 -13.31 3.90
C ASP A 73 4.69 -13.05 5.32
N ALA A 74 4.29 -11.82 5.64
CA ALA A 74 3.73 -11.45 6.93
C ALA A 74 2.31 -10.90 6.79
N ILE A 75 1.41 -11.35 7.62
CA ILE A 75 -0.04 -11.06 7.53
C ILE A 75 -0.34 -9.57 7.60
N ILE A 76 0.22 -8.87 8.58
CA ILE A 76 -0.06 -7.45 8.76
C ILE A 76 0.59 -6.60 7.64
N THR A 77 1.80 -6.96 7.25
CA THR A 77 2.52 -6.28 6.17
C THR A 77 1.77 -6.46 4.84
N LYS A 78 1.24 -7.65 4.61
CA LYS A 78 0.41 -7.93 3.43
C LYS A 78 -0.84 -7.03 3.42
N GLY A 79 -1.46 -6.84 4.58
CA GLY A 79 -2.61 -5.94 4.72
C GLY A 79 -2.25 -4.49 4.43
N ILE A 80 -1.11 -4.03 4.93
CA ILE A 80 -0.63 -2.65 4.72
C ILE A 80 -0.37 -2.38 3.24
N ILE A 81 0.35 -3.27 2.56
CA ILE A 81 0.62 -3.08 1.13
C ILE A 81 -0.68 -3.19 0.32
N SER A 82 -1.61 -4.05 0.74
CA SER A 82 -2.94 -4.14 0.12
C SER A 82 -3.70 -2.82 0.20
N LEU A 83 -3.67 -2.17 1.36
CA LEU A 83 -4.29 -0.87 1.56
C LEU A 83 -3.72 0.16 0.60
N LEU A 84 -2.40 0.22 0.51
CA LEU A 84 -1.72 1.19 -0.35
C LEU A 84 -2.02 0.95 -1.83
N ILE A 85 -1.86 -0.27 -2.33
CA ILE A 85 -2.12 -0.53 -3.74
C ILE A 85 -3.61 -0.44 -4.08
N GLY A 86 -4.48 -0.69 -3.12
CA GLY A 86 -5.92 -0.47 -3.30
C GLY A 86 -6.26 0.99 -3.61
N LEU A 87 -5.50 1.92 -3.04
CA LEU A 87 -5.68 3.35 -3.27
C LEU A 87 -4.99 3.83 -4.56
N TYR A 88 -3.76 3.40 -4.77
CA TYR A 88 -2.89 3.99 -5.79
C TYR A 88 -2.80 3.19 -7.09
N SER A 89 -3.27 1.94 -7.13
CA SER A 89 -3.33 1.16 -8.35
C SER A 89 -4.42 1.70 -9.28
N GLY A 90 -4.17 1.62 -10.59
CA GLY A 90 -5.12 2.12 -11.59
C GLY A 90 -5.14 3.64 -11.72
N ARG A 91 -4.10 4.31 -11.27
CA ARG A 91 -3.93 5.77 -11.34
C ARG A 91 -2.80 6.14 -12.29
N THR A 92 -2.87 7.36 -12.81
CA THR A 92 -1.74 7.89 -13.60
C THR A 92 -0.57 8.23 -12.67
N ALA A 93 0.63 8.31 -13.23
CA ALA A 93 1.80 8.73 -12.48
C ALA A 93 1.60 10.11 -11.84
N GLN A 94 0.99 11.03 -12.55
CA GLN A 94 0.73 12.38 -12.06
C GLN A 94 -0.22 12.38 -10.86
N GLU A 95 -1.26 11.56 -10.90
CA GLU A 95 -2.20 11.41 -9.75
C GLU A 95 -1.46 10.90 -8.51
N ILE A 96 -0.65 9.87 -8.67
CA ILE A 96 0.10 9.29 -7.55
C ILE A 96 1.07 10.33 -6.97
N LEU A 97 1.82 11.03 -7.82
CA LEU A 97 2.80 12.01 -7.38
C LEU A 97 2.16 13.26 -6.78
N SER A 98 0.89 13.54 -7.09
CA SER A 98 0.16 14.66 -6.51
C SER A 98 -0.30 14.38 -5.07
N SER A 99 -0.33 13.11 -4.65
CA SER A 99 -0.72 12.74 -3.31
C SER A 99 0.43 12.94 -2.33
N ASP A 100 0.13 13.42 -1.14
CA ASP A 100 1.10 13.54 -0.05
C ASP A 100 1.11 12.29 0.83
N PHE A 101 0.28 11.29 0.52
CA PHE A 101 0.13 10.06 1.29
C PHE A 101 -0.28 10.30 2.75
N SER A 102 -0.88 11.45 3.03
CA SER A 102 -1.31 11.80 4.40
C SER A 102 -2.40 10.87 4.94
N VAL A 103 -3.04 10.11 4.07
CA VAL A 103 -4.06 9.12 4.47
C VAL A 103 -3.53 8.17 5.54
N VAL A 104 -2.26 7.76 5.47
CA VAL A 104 -1.68 6.83 6.45
C VAL A 104 -1.58 7.45 7.84
N GLU A 105 -1.38 8.76 7.91
CA GLU A 105 -1.36 9.49 9.19
C GLU A 105 -2.77 9.69 9.71
N LYS A 106 -3.70 10.06 8.83
CA LYS A 106 -5.11 10.31 9.19
C LYS A 106 -5.80 9.09 9.77
N ILE A 107 -5.44 7.89 9.32
CA ILE A 107 -6.01 6.66 9.87
C ILE A 107 -5.26 6.15 11.10
N GLY A 108 -4.18 6.85 11.50
CA GLY A 108 -3.38 6.49 12.68
C GLY A 108 -2.45 5.30 12.46
N LEU A 109 -2.20 4.93 11.22
CA LEU A 109 -1.40 3.75 10.89
C LEU A 109 0.04 3.90 11.38
N LYS A 110 0.67 5.01 11.04
CA LYS A 110 2.09 5.23 11.35
C LYS A 110 2.38 5.25 12.86
N GLU A 111 1.50 5.89 13.64
CA GLU A 111 1.68 6.02 15.09
C GLU A 111 1.46 4.72 15.85
N ASN A 112 0.67 3.81 15.29
CA ASN A 112 0.28 2.57 15.97
C ASN A 112 1.08 1.35 15.51
N LEU A 113 2.01 1.51 14.57
CA LEU A 113 2.91 0.46 14.15
C LEU A 113 4.18 0.48 15.00
N SER A 114 4.81 -0.68 15.15
CA SER A 114 6.15 -0.74 15.73
C SER A 114 7.10 0.09 14.86
N PRO A 115 8.24 0.58 15.40
CA PRO A 115 9.20 1.34 14.60
C PRO A 115 9.64 0.63 13.32
N THR A 116 9.85 -0.68 13.40
CA THR A 116 10.26 -1.49 12.24
C THR A 116 9.19 -1.52 11.15
N ARG A 117 7.92 -1.70 11.56
CA ARG A 117 6.79 -1.70 10.62
C ARG A 117 6.53 -0.30 10.05
N ALA A 118 6.70 0.73 10.86
CA ALA A 118 6.57 2.11 10.39
C ALA A 118 7.63 2.43 9.35
N ASN A 119 8.85 1.95 9.52
CA ASN A 119 9.92 2.09 8.53
C ASN A 119 9.56 1.35 7.23
N GLY A 120 8.98 0.16 7.34
CA GLY A 120 8.51 -0.60 6.18
C GLY A 120 7.43 0.15 5.41
N LEU A 121 6.50 0.79 6.12
CA LEU A 121 5.48 1.63 5.49
C LEU A 121 6.09 2.77 4.69
N VAL A 122 7.08 3.46 5.25
CA VAL A 122 7.80 4.53 4.55
C VAL A 122 8.47 4.00 3.28
N SER A 123 9.07 2.81 3.36
CA SER A 123 9.72 2.16 2.21
C SER A 123 8.72 1.80 1.12
N MET A 124 7.54 1.32 1.49
CA MET A 124 6.46 1.01 0.55
C MET A 124 6.00 2.26 -0.21
N ILE A 125 5.79 3.35 0.52
CA ILE A 125 5.38 4.63 -0.07
C ILE A 125 6.46 5.13 -1.02
N ALA A 126 7.72 5.07 -0.59
CA ALA A 126 8.85 5.51 -1.43
C ALA A 126 8.92 4.71 -2.73
N LYS A 127 8.67 3.39 -2.66
CA LYS A 127 8.69 2.53 -3.84
C LYS A 127 7.56 2.86 -4.81
N ILE A 128 6.37 3.09 -4.31
CA ILE A 128 5.22 3.50 -5.14
C ILE A 128 5.52 4.82 -5.85
N ARG A 129 6.09 5.79 -5.14
CA ARG A 129 6.49 7.07 -5.73
C ARG A 129 7.60 6.91 -6.76
N GLU A 130 8.58 6.04 -6.48
CA GLU A 130 9.67 5.76 -7.41
C GLU A 130 9.14 5.20 -8.73
N VAL A 131 8.22 4.24 -8.66
CA VAL A 131 7.59 3.68 -9.85
C VAL A 131 6.85 4.76 -10.63
N ALA A 132 6.09 5.62 -9.94
CA ALA A 132 5.37 6.71 -10.58
C ALA A 132 6.32 7.69 -11.29
N LYS A 133 7.44 8.07 -10.64
CA LYS A 133 8.45 8.95 -11.23
C LYS A 133 9.06 8.37 -12.49
N GLY A 134 9.26 7.06 -12.52
CA GLY A 134 9.83 6.37 -13.67
C GLY A 134 8.87 6.21 -14.84
N ASN A 135 7.59 6.56 -14.68
CA ASN A 135 6.55 6.33 -15.68
C ASN A 135 5.72 7.58 -15.99
N ILE A 136 6.31 8.75 -15.78
CA ILE A 136 5.67 10.01 -16.14
C ILE A 136 5.52 10.14 -17.66
#